data_166e868bc9c889deaa0edbbf47380bce
#
_entry.id   166e868bc9c889deaa0edbbf47380bce
#
_cell.length_a   1.000
_cell.length_b   1.000
_cell.length_c   1.000
_cell.angle_alpha   90.00
_cell.angle_beta   90.00
_cell.angle_gamma   90.00
#
_symmetry.space_group_name_H-M   'P 1'
#
loop_
_entity.id
_entity.type
_entity.pdbx_description
1 polymer ?
#
loop_
_entity_poly.entity_id
_entity_poly.type
_entity_poly.pdbx_seq_one_letter_code
_entity_poly.pdbx_strand_id
1 'polypeptide(L)'
;YAEHCVECHGHQGKGNGIKSRTLSTKLPDLLTEPHTAEHTPGDFYHWISYGMINTDMPGYAEKFSDEDRWDLVNFVHALSRGYQARILAPEIVPYKAFVKPPIFSYEGHDGSSGVLQDFRENKVVLLIIFSWPQSQERIEQLRMAHHRLNEQNVALLAVPTRELTADELKQVTTELPFPVITQSAPEIASSYALWRRTLTHPDIIGRGSNPEHIEFLIDRYGYLRGRWIPSSDAAGWSDIDQLSQQITLLNRESAKMPFPEEFVR
;
A
#
# COMPACT_ATOMS: atom_id res chain seq x y z
N TYR A 1 11.26 -17.31 -8.22
CA TYR A 1 9.85 -17.55 -8.52
C TYR A 1 9.63 -17.89 -9.99
N ALA A 2 10.18 -17.07 -10.92
CA ALA A 2 9.95 -17.24 -12.36
C ALA A 2 10.37 -18.60 -12.91
N GLU A 3 11.45 -19.16 -12.42
CA GLU A 3 12.02 -20.42 -12.93
C GLU A 3 11.36 -21.69 -12.36
N HIS A 4 10.81 -21.64 -11.15
CA HIS A 4 10.42 -22.83 -10.42
C HIS A 4 8.98 -22.84 -9.90
N CYS A 5 8.30 -21.70 -9.87
CA CYS A 5 6.98 -21.56 -9.27
C CYS A 5 5.89 -21.23 -10.30
N VAL A 6 6.26 -20.51 -11.37
CA VAL A 6 5.32 -19.99 -12.38
C VAL A 6 4.57 -21.10 -13.10
N GLU A 7 5.19 -22.24 -13.38
CA GLU A 7 4.53 -23.33 -14.11
C GLU A 7 3.27 -23.85 -13.39
N CYS A 8 3.24 -23.77 -12.06
CA CYS A 8 2.08 -24.15 -11.27
C CYS A 8 1.29 -22.91 -10.82
N HIS A 9 1.93 -21.95 -10.16
CA HIS A 9 1.26 -20.81 -9.53
C HIS A 9 0.91 -19.68 -10.52
N GLY A 10 1.45 -19.70 -11.73
CA GLY A 10 1.27 -18.63 -12.72
C GLY A 10 2.13 -17.41 -12.44
N HIS A 11 2.33 -16.57 -13.45
CA HIS A 11 3.15 -15.34 -13.35
C HIS A 11 2.66 -14.36 -12.28
N GLN A 12 1.36 -14.33 -12.05
CA GLN A 12 0.73 -13.45 -11.08
C GLN A 12 0.41 -14.12 -9.74
N GLY A 13 0.75 -15.39 -9.57
CA GLY A 13 0.43 -16.13 -8.34
C GLY A 13 -1.05 -16.55 -8.22
N LYS A 14 -1.81 -16.55 -9.31
CA LYS A 14 -3.25 -16.90 -9.33
C LYS A 14 -3.57 -18.40 -9.33
N GLY A 15 -2.57 -19.25 -9.21
CA GLY A 15 -2.76 -20.70 -9.30
C GLY A 15 -3.14 -21.19 -10.69
N ASN A 16 -2.87 -20.41 -11.74
CA ASN A 16 -3.27 -20.65 -13.12
C ASN A 16 -2.10 -20.97 -14.07
N GLY A 17 -1.00 -21.43 -13.54
CA GLY A 17 0.14 -21.89 -14.35
C GLY A 17 -0.21 -23.07 -15.24
N ILE A 18 0.60 -23.32 -16.26
CA ILE A 18 0.32 -24.34 -17.27
C ILE A 18 0.14 -25.75 -16.65
N LYS A 19 0.90 -26.06 -15.59
CA LYS A 19 0.79 -27.33 -14.87
C LYS A 19 -0.40 -27.41 -13.92
N SER A 20 -1.03 -26.29 -13.54
CA SER A 20 -2.14 -26.30 -12.59
C SER A 20 -3.31 -27.19 -12.99
N ARG A 21 -3.48 -27.42 -14.31
CA ARG A 21 -4.58 -28.24 -14.87
C ARG A 21 -4.37 -29.74 -14.68
N THR A 22 -3.16 -30.17 -14.38
CA THR A 22 -2.78 -31.60 -14.23
C THR A 22 -2.54 -31.97 -12.76
N LEU A 23 -2.63 -31.01 -11.86
CA LEU A 23 -2.44 -31.25 -10.43
C LEU A 23 -3.66 -31.89 -9.79
N SER A 24 -3.42 -32.67 -8.76
CA SER A 24 -4.45 -33.34 -7.97
C SER A 24 -5.28 -32.36 -7.11
N THR A 25 -4.69 -31.23 -6.75
CA THR A 25 -5.31 -30.20 -5.91
C THR A 25 -5.37 -28.86 -6.62
N LYS A 26 -6.48 -28.13 -6.41
CA LYS A 26 -6.59 -26.75 -6.88
C LYS A 26 -5.63 -25.87 -6.12
N LEU A 27 -4.83 -25.10 -6.84
CA LEU A 27 -3.89 -24.16 -6.24
C LEU A 27 -4.62 -22.90 -5.73
N PRO A 28 -4.18 -22.34 -4.60
CA PRO A 28 -4.72 -21.08 -4.08
C PRO A 28 -4.32 -19.92 -5.00
N ASP A 29 -5.17 -18.91 -5.03
CA ASP A 29 -4.84 -17.59 -5.58
C ASP A 29 -4.07 -16.80 -4.51
N LEU A 30 -2.75 -16.71 -4.66
CA LEU A 30 -1.87 -16.02 -3.71
C LEU A 30 -2.10 -14.51 -3.64
N LEU A 31 -2.90 -13.94 -4.55
CA LEU A 31 -3.15 -12.49 -4.59
C LEU A 31 -4.38 -12.08 -3.80
N THR A 32 -5.48 -12.84 -3.96
CA THR A 32 -6.82 -12.40 -3.56
C THR A 32 -7.32 -13.08 -2.32
N GLU A 33 -6.71 -14.20 -1.97
CA GLU A 33 -7.21 -14.98 -0.84
C GLU A 33 -6.80 -14.41 0.50
N PRO A 34 -7.70 -14.53 1.47
CA PRO A 34 -7.35 -14.41 2.88
C PRO A 34 -6.12 -15.25 3.24
N HIS A 35 -5.92 -16.34 2.53
CA HIS A 35 -4.82 -17.31 2.67
C HIS A 35 -3.44 -16.65 2.86
N THR A 36 -3.06 -15.69 2.00
CA THR A 36 -1.77 -15.01 2.15
C THR A 36 -1.74 -14.05 3.35
N ALA A 37 -2.88 -13.60 3.81
CA ALA A 37 -3.00 -12.74 4.99
C ALA A 37 -3.18 -13.54 6.30
N GLU A 38 -3.75 -14.74 6.22
CA GLU A 38 -4.04 -15.61 7.37
C GLU A 38 -2.84 -16.46 7.81
N HIS A 39 -1.92 -16.75 6.88
CA HIS A 39 -0.71 -17.54 7.16
C HIS A 39 0.48 -16.66 7.49
N THR A 40 1.29 -17.14 8.44
CA THR A 40 2.52 -16.44 8.83
C THR A 40 3.61 -16.56 7.77
N PRO A 41 4.60 -15.65 7.73
CA PRO A 41 5.78 -15.83 6.90
C PRO A 41 6.50 -17.17 7.18
N GLY A 42 6.46 -17.66 8.41
CA GLY A 42 7.03 -18.96 8.79
C GLY A 42 6.31 -20.14 8.15
N ASP A 43 4.99 -20.08 7.98
CA ASP A 43 4.22 -21.12 7.28
C ASP A 43 4.65 -21.21 5.82
N PHE A 44 4.75 -20.07 5.12
CA PHE A 44 5.23 -20.02 3.74
C PHE A 44 6.68 -20.51 3.63
N TYR A 45 7.55 -20.13 4.56
CA TYR A 45 8.92 -20.62 4.61
C TYR A 45 8.97 -22.14 4.75
N HIS A 46 8.15 -22.72 5.63
CA HIS A 46 8.04 -24.14 5.83
C HIS A 46 7.58 -24.86 4.56
N TRP A 47 6.50 -24.39 3.93
CA TRP A 47 5.99 -25.00 2.69
C TRP A 47 6.96 -24.88 1.52
N ILE A 48 7.63 -23.76 1.37
CA ILE A 48 8.68 -23.61 0.36
C ILE A 48 9.84 -24.56 0.64
N SER A 49 10.22 -24.73 1.90
CA SER A 49 11.35 -25.58 2.28
C SER A 49 11.06 -27.07 2.10
N TYR A 50 9.89 -27.52 2.56
CA TYR A 50 9.62 -28.96 2.71
C TYR A 50 8.46 -29.46 1.86
N GLY A 51 7.82 -28.60 1.10
CA GLY A 51 6.61 -28.91 0.34
C GLY A 51 5.37 -28.97 1.22
N MET A 52 4.24 -29.28 0.60
CA MET A 52 2.98 -29.47 1.32
C MET A 52 2.53 -30.92 1.24
N ILE A 53 2.31 -31.54 2.40
CA ILE A 53 1.88 -32.93 2.51
C ILE A 53 0.54 -33.12 1.78
N ASN A 54 0.42 -34.22 1.05
CA ASN A 54 -0.75 -34.56 0.21
C ASN A 54 -1.05 -33.57 -0.92
N THR A 55 -0.07 -32.81 -1.38
CA THR A 55 -0.16 -31.95 -2.55
C THR A 55 1.00 -32.19 -3.50
N ASP A 56 0.92 -31.62 -4.70
CA ASP A 56 1.99 -31.68 -5.70
C ASP A 56 3.08 -30.62 -5.47
N MET A 57 3.02 -29.85 -4.39
CA MET A 57 4.04 -28.83 -4.08
C MET A 57 5.31 -29.46 -3.51
N PRO A 58 6.44 -29.40 -4.26
CA PRO A 58 7.70 -29.96 -3.77
C PRO A 58 8.39 -29.04 -2.77
N GLY A 59 9.29 -29.60 -1.96
CA GLY A 59 10.20 -28.83 -1.12
C GLY A 59 11.44 -28.37 -1.88
N TYR A 60 12.01 -27.26 -1.45
CA TYR A 60 13.17 -26.61 -2.08
C TYR A 60 14.35 -26.42 -1.13
N ALA A 61 14.35 -27.03 0.07
CA ALA A 61 15.44 -26.86 1.05
C ALA A 61 16.81 -27.31 0.53
N GLU A 62 16.84 -28.33 -0.33
CA GLU A 62 18.10 -28.81 -0.92
C GLU A 62 18.58 -27.97 -2.12
N LYS A 63 17.66 -27.15 -2.70
CA LYS A 63 17.93 -26.41 -3.92
C LYS A 63 18.24 -24.94 -3.67
N PHE A 64 17.64 -24.35 -2.63
CA PHE A 64 17.74 -22.93 -2.30
C PHE A 64 18.35 -22.74 -0.91
N SER A 65 19.17 -21.72 -0.78
CA SER A 65 19.66 -21.25 0.53
C SER A 65 18.50 -20.77 1.42
N ASP A 66 18.77 -20.62 2.71
CA ASP A 66 17.79 -20.02 3.64
C ASP A 66 17.38 -18.62 3.20
N GLU A 67 18.33 -17.82 2.74
CA GLU A 67 18.12 -16.46 2.25
C GLU A 67 17.19 -16.46 1.02
N ASP A 68 17.47 -17.27 0.01
CA ASP A 68 16.61 -17.39 -1.19
C ASP A 68 15.17 -17.79 -0.83
N ARG A 69 15.01 -18.65 0.16
CA ARG A 69 13.66 -19.07 0.60
C ARG A 69 12.91 -17.94 1.31
N TRP A 70 13.61 -17.17 2.14
CA TRP A 70 13.03 -15.97 2.74
C TRP A 70 12.71 -14.90 1.70
N ASP A 71 13.52 -14.73 0.69
CA ASP A 71 13.24 -13.84 -0.44
C ASP A 71 12.01 -14.28 -1.21
N LEU A 72 11.80 -15.58 -1.41
CA LEU A 72 10.57 -16.10 -2.00
C LEU A 72 9.33 -15.83 -1.14
N VAL A 73 9.42 -15.97 0.18
CA VAL A 73 8.36 -15.59 1.13
C VAL A 73 8.03 -14.12 0.98
N ASN A 74 9.04 -13.25 1.03
CA ASN A 74 8.88 -11.81 0.87
C ASN A 74 8.26 -11.46 -0.48
N PHE A 75 8.66 -12.16 -1.54
CA PHE A 75 8.11 -11.98 -2.88
C PHE A 75 6.60 -12.33 -2.94
N VAL A 76 6.18 -13.47 -2.36
CA VAL A 76 4.76 -13.86 -2.32
C VAL A 76 3.93 -12.84 -1.56
N HIS A 77 4.42 -12.36 -0.41
CA HIS A 77 3.74 -11.30 0.33
C HIS A 77 3.70 -9.98 -0.44
N ALA A 78 4.77 -9.63 -1.15
CA ALA A 78 4.80 -8.44 -2.00
C ALA A 78 3.82 -8.54 -3.18
N LEU A 79 3.69 -9.70 -3.80
CA LEU A 79 2.69 -9.98 -4.84
C LEU A 79 1.27 -9.71 -4.32
N SER A 80 0.92 -10.28 -3.18
CA SER A 80 -0.41 -10.15 -2.59
C SER A 80 -0.70 -8.69 -2.20
N ARG A 81 0.17 -8.08 -1.40
CA ARG A 81 0.02 -6.69 -0.95
C ARG A 81 -0.06 -5.73 -2.13
N GLY A 82 0.81 -5.90 -3.09
CA GLY A 82 0.84 -5.06 -4.24
C GLY A 82 -0.43 -5.21 -5.11
N TYR A 83 -0.98 -6.40 -5.27
CA TYR A 83 -2.26 -6.59 -5.94
C TYR A 83 -3.40 -5.89 -5.19
N GLN A 84 -3.48 -6.10 -3.87
CA GLN A 84 -4.49 -5.47 -3.03
C GLN A 84 -4.40 -3.94 -3.08
N ALA A 85 -3.18 -3.38 -3.06
CA ALA A 85 -3.00 -1.94 -3.19
C ALA A 85 -3.42 -1.41 -4.57
N ARG A 86 -3.21 -2.18 -5.62
CA ARG A 86 -3.57 -1.79 -6.99
C ARG A 86 -5.08 -1.77 -7.24
N ILE A 87 -5.83 -2.66 -6.60
CA ILE A 87 -7.29 -2.68 -6.72
C ILE A 87 -7.98 -1.68 -5.79
N LEU A 88 -7.22 -0.97 -4.93
CA LEU A 88 -7.77 0.16 -4.21
C LEU A 88 -8.25 1.21 -5.22
N ALA A 89 -9.43 1.71 -4.97
CA ALA A 89 -10.10 2.72 -5.76
C ALA A 89 -10.40 3.94 -4.88
N PRO A 90 -10.86 5.05 -5.46
CA PRO A 90 -11.33 6.18 -4.67
C PRO A 90 -12.55 5.87 -3.81
N GLU A 91 -13.37 4.89 -4.21
CA GLU A 91 -14.56 4.47 -3.47
C GLU A 91 -14.20 3.49 -2.36
N ILE A 92 -14.55 3.84 -1.14
CA ILE A 92 -14.36 2.99 0.03
C ILE A 92 -15.42 1.88 0.06
N VAL A 93 -14.97 0.64 0.15
CA VAL A 93 -15.85 -0.49 0.43
C VAL A 93 -15.88 -0.71 1.95
N PRO A 94 -17.04 -0.54 2.60
CA PRO A 94 -17.15 -0.71 4.05
C PRO A 94 -16.65 -2.09 4.52
N TYR A 95 -15.92 -2.09 5.62
CA TYR A 95 -15.35 -3.29 6.26
C TYR A 95 -14.43 -4.14 5.37
N LYS A 96 -14.02 -3.65 4.20
CA LYS A 96 -12.96 -4.24 3.39
C LYS A 96 -11.68 -3.44 3.57
N ALA A 97 -10.88 -3.91 4.51
CA ALA A 97 -9.52 -3.46 4.72
C ALA A 97 -8.62 -4.68 4.72
N PHE A 98 -7.43 -4.63 4.91
CA PHE A 98 -6.42 -5.69 5.08
C PHE A 98 -5.12 -5.37 4.32
N VAL A 99 -5.07 -4.21 3.66
CA VAL A 99 -3.82 -3.76 3.06
C VAL A 99 -3.01 -3.02 4.12
N LYS A 100 -1.88 -3.62 4.51
CA LYS A 100 -0.95 -2.97 5.44
C LYS A 100 -0.17 -1.89 4.71
N PRO A 101 -0.22 -0.62 5.15
CA PRO A 101 0.63 0.41 4.56
C PRO A 101 2.10 0.21 4.94
N PRO A 102 3.06 0.66 4.13
CA PRO A 102 4.42 0.87 4.58
C PRO A 102 4.43 1.80 5.80
N ILE A 103 5.12 1.38 6.85
CA ILE A 103 5.26 2.16 8.07
C ILE A 103 6.47 3.08 7.92
N PHE A 104 6.36 4.32 8.39
CA PHE A 104 7.46 5.29 8.37
C PHE A 104 7.39 6.24 9.57
N SER A 105 8.54 6.76 9.95
CA SER A 105 8.67 7.95 10.78
C SER A 105 8.78 9.19 9.89
N TYR A 106 8.37 10.34 10.40
CA TYR A 106 8.43 11.58 9.65
C TYR A 106 8.87 12.78 10.49
N GLU A 107 9.46 13.75 9.82
CA GLU A 107 9.67 15.11 10.30
C GLU A 107 9.06 16.07 9.28
N GLY A 108 8.21 16.96 9.76
CA GLY A 108 7.52 17.96 8.95
C GLY A 108 8.27 19.30 8.94
N HIS A 109 8.05 20.09 7.89
CA HIS A 109 8.59 21.47 7.76
C HIS A 109 8.18 22.40 8.91
N ASP A 110 7.06 22.09 9.56
CA ASP A 110 6.46 22.83 10.68
C ASP A 110 7.02 22.42 12.06
N GLY A 111 8.01 21.52 12.08
CA GLY A 111 8.58 20.95 13.29
C GLY A 111 7.79 19.80 13.90
N SER A 112 6.68 19.39 13.27
CA SER A 112 5.98 18.18 13.69
C SER A 112 6.80 16.93 13.37
N SER A 113 6.73 15.92 14.24
CA SER A 113 7.39 14.65 14.03
C SER A 113 6.59 13.51 14.66
N GLY A 114 6.78 12.30 14.17
CA GLY A 114 6.08 11.13 14.68
C GLY A 114 6.26 9.91 13.79
N VAL A 115 5.43 8.92 14.03
CA VAL A 115 5.31 7.72 13.19
C VAL A 115 3.88 7.57 12.68
N LEU A 116 3.69 6.91 11.54
CA LEU A 116 2.35 6.73 10.96
C LEU A 116 1.36 6.09 11.95
N GLN A 117 1.85 5.23 12.84
CA GLN A 117 1.03 4.53 13.83
C GLN A 117 0.44 5.45 14.93
N ASP A 118 1.01 6.64 15.15
CA ASP A 118 0.53 7.60 16.16
C ASP A 118 -0.90 8.08 15.87
N PHE A 119 -1.34 7.97 14.62
CA PHE A 119 -2.70 8.34 14.22
C PHE A 119 -3.75 7.26 14.51
N ARG A 120 -3.33 6.07 14.88
CA ARG A 120 -4.25 4.97 15.17
C ARG A 120 -5.19 5.29 16.32
N GLU A 121 -6.38 4.72 16.26
CA GLU A 121 -7.52 4.94 17.17
C GLU A 121 -8.08 6.37 17.18
N ASN A 122 -7.36 7.34 16.58
CA ASN A 122 -7.73 8.74 16.64
C ASN A 122 -8.16 9.29 15.27
N LYS A 123 -7.33 9.11 14.24
CA LYS A 123 -7.52 9.83 12.98
C LYS A 123 -7.46 8.91 11.77
N VAL A 124 -8.23 9.25 10.75
CA VAL A 124 -7.97 8.85 9.38
C VAL A 124 -6.79 9.65 8.87
N VAL A 125 -5.89 9.05 8.09
CA VAL A 125 -4.78 9.76 7.46
C VAL A 125 -5.03 9.88 5.97
N LEU A 126 -4.98 11.10 5.45
CA LEU A 126 -4.84 11.37 4.03
C LEU A 126 -3.36 11.58 3.74
N LEU A 127 -2.73 10.55 3.17
CA LEU A 127 -1.34 10.59 2.75
C LEU A 127 -1.27 11.05 1.31
N ILE A 128 -0.56 12.17 1.07
CA ILE A 128 -0.48 12.86 -0.22
C ILE A 128 0.95 12.73 -0.72
N ILE A 129 1.18 11.93 -1.75
CA ILE A 129 2.47 11.84 -2.42
C ILE A 129 2.40 12.73 -3.66
N PHE A 130 3.29 13.71 -3.76
CA PHE A 130 3.17 14.77 -4.75
C PHE A 130 4.50 15.16 -5.39
N SER A 131 4.44 15.60 -6.64
CA SER A 131 5.52 16.28 -7.34
C SER A 131 5.26 17.78 -7.39
N TRP A 132 6.30 18.57 -7.20
CA TRP A 132 6.21 20.02 -7.28
C TRP A 132 6.94 20.54 -8.52
N PRO A 133 6.35 21.49 -9.28
CA PRO A 133 5.09 22.24 -9.02
C PRO A 133 3.80 21.58 -9.55
N GLN A 134 3.86 20.39 -10.13
CA GLN A 134 2.73 19.74 -10.84
C GLN A 134 1.48 19.56 -9.96
N SER A 135 1.66 19.39 -8.66
CA SER A 135 0.57 19.19 -7.70
C SER A 135 0.08 20.49 -7.04
N GLN A 136 0.54 21.66 -7.50
CA GLN A 136 0.25 22.94 -6.84
C GLN A 136 -1.25 23.19 -6.66
N GLU A 137 -2.04 23.00 -7.72
CA GLU A 137 -3.49 23.21 -7.67
C GLU A 137 -4.15 22.30 -6.62
N ARG A 138 -3.75 21.04 -6.57
CA ARG A 138 -4.32 20.08 -5.62
C ARG A 138 -3.93 20.37 -4.18
N ILE A 139 -2.69 20.74 -3.92
CA ILE A 139 -2.22 21.16 -2.59
C ILE A 139 -3.02 22.37 -2.11
N GLU A 140 -3.29 23.33 -2.99
CA GLU A 140 -4.10 24.51 -2.67
C GLU A 140 -5.55 24.13 -2.34
N GLN A 141 -6.17 23.23 -3.11
CA GLN A 141 -7.52 22.73 -2.81
C GLN A 141 -7.57 22.07 -1.43
N LEU A 142 -6.57 21.24 -1.08
CA LEU A 142 -6.49 20.60 0.22
C LEU A 142 -6.21 21.60 1.34
N ARG A 143 -5.40 22.64 1.08
CA ARG A 143 -5.19 23.75 2.03
C ARG A 143 -6.51 24.43 2.39
N MET A 144 -7.32 24.77 1.40
CA MET A 144 -8.62 25.39 1.61
C MET A 144 -9.63 24.46 2.30
N ALA A 145 -9.56 23.17 2.02
CA ALA A 145 -10.44 22.17 2.62
C ALA A 145 -9.99 21.71 4.02
N HIS A 146 -8.78 22.08 4.47
CA HIS A 146 -8.16 21.53 5.67
C HIS A 146 -9.02 21.64 6.93
N HIS A 147 -9.65 22.79 7.16
CA HIS A 147 -10.53 22.99 8.33
C HIS A 147 -11.64 21.94 8.37
N ARG A 148 -12.33 21.75 7.25
CA ARG A 148 -13.42 20.78 7.11
C ARG A 148 -12.93 19.34 7.29
N LEU A 149 -11.77 18.98 6.73
CA LEU A 149 -11.19 17.64 6.87
C LEU A 149 -10.75 17.39 8.32
N ASN A 150 -10.18 18.39 8.98
CA ASN A 150 -9.78 18.27 10.39
C ASN A 150 -10.97 18.08 11.32
N GLU A 151 -12.13 18.72 11.04
CA GLU A 151 -13.39 18.48 11.77
C GLU A 151 -13.89 17.02 11.63
N GLN A 152 -13.48 16.32 10.58
CA GLN A 152 -13.76 14.90 10.36
C GLN A 152 -12.68 13.98 10.95
N ASN A 153 -11.81 14.48 11.80
CA ASN A 153 -10.68 13.75 12.39
C ASN A 153 -9.71 13.17 11.32
N VAL A 154 -9.37 13.97 10.31
CA VAL A 154 -8.37 13.59 9.30
C VAL A 154 -7.06 14.30 9.58
N ALA A 155 -5.97 13.56 9.56
CA ALA A 155 -4.61 14.11 9.48
C ALA A 155 -4.15 14.09 8.00
N LEU A 156 -3.61 15.21 7.54
CA LEU A 156 -3.01 15.31 6.21
C LEU A 156 -1.49 15.23 6.36
N LEU A 157 -0.86 14.36 5.58
CA LEU A 157 0.60 14.24 5.49
C LEU A 157 1.02 14.36 4.03
N ALA A 158 1.80 15.39 3.69
CA ALA A 158 2.26 15.61 2.33
C ALA A 158 3.72 15.17 2.17
N VAL A 159 3.96 14.26 1.23
CA VAL A 159 5.26 13.62 0.98
C VAL A 159 5.71 13.96 -0.43
N PRO A 160 6.71 14.80 -0.62
CA PRO A 160 7.24 15.07 -1.95
C PRO A 160 7.95 13.84 -2.52
N THR A 161 7.83 13.65 -3.84
CA THR A 161 8.45 12.51 -4.55
C THR A 161 9.96 12.60 -4.66
N ARG A 162 10.53 13.76 -4.40
CA ARG A 162 11.96 14.09 -4.35
C ARG A 162 12.23 15.14 -3.29
N GLU A 163 13.48 15.31 -2.94
CA GLU A 163 13.87 16.45 -2.12
C GLU A 163 13.49 17.77 -2.83
N LEU A 164 12.89 18.69 -2.07
CA LEU A 164 12.57 20.02 -2.53
C LEU A 164 13.73 20.96 -2.25
N THR A 165 13.98 21.89 -3.16
CA THR A 165 14.88 23.01 -2.87
C THR A 165 14.29 23.91 -1.78
N ALA A 166 15.12 24.74 -1.14
CA ALA A 166 14.64 25.65 -0.11
C ALA A 166 13.54 26.61 -0.63
N ASP A 167 13.66 27.07 -1.87
CA ASP A 167 12.66 27.93 -2.49
C ASP A 167 11.35 27.19 -2.78
N GLU A 168 11.43 25.96 -3.30
CA GLU A 168 10.25 25.11 -3.53
C GLU A 168 9.56 24.77 -2.22
N LEU A 169 10.33 24.38 -1.18
CA LEU A 169 9.77 24.12 0.13
C LEU A 169 9.05 25.35 0.68
N LYS A 170 9.66 26.52 0.59
CA LYS A 170 9.02 27.76 1.00
C LYS A 170 7.73 28.05 0.22
N GLN A 171 7.73 27.80 -1.10
CA GLN A 171 6.53 28.00 -1.92
C GLN A 171 5.39 27.07 -1.51
N VAL A 172 5.65 25.76 -1.37
CA VAL A 172 4.62 24.77 -1.07
C VAL A 172 4.09 24.90 0.35
N THR A 173 4.93 25.36 1.30
CA THR A 173 4.56 25.45 2.72
C THR A 173 3.95 26.79 3.12
N THR A 174 3.91 27.78 2.20
CA THR A 174 3.29 29.09 2.50
C THR A 174 1.84 28.91 2.90
N GLU A 175 1.50 29.33 4.12
CA GLU A 175 0.17 29.21 4.73
C GLU A 175 -0.42 27.78 4.72
N LEU A 176 0.42 26.76 4.60
CA LEU A 176 -0.03 25.37 4.60
C LEU A 176 -0.30 24.89 6.04
N PRO A 177 -1.52 24.44 6.36
CA PRO A 177 -1.90 24.08 7.73
C PRO A 177 -1.61 22.60 8.08
N PHE A 178 -0.87 21.89 7.25
CA PHE A 178 -0.48 20.50 7.48
C PHE A 178 0.97 20.25 7.06
N PRO A 179 1.66 19.24 7.65
CA PRO A 179 3.07 19.04 7.41
C PRO A 179 3.39 18.58 5.99
N VAL A 180 4.46 19.17 5.43
CA VAL A 180 5.21 18.61 4.31
C VAL A 180 6.41 17.88 4.91
N ILE A 181 6.54 16.59 4.62
CA ILE A 181 7.62 15.76 5.14
C ILE A 181 8.92 16.16 4.47
N THR A 182 9.94 16.40 5.28
CA THR A 182 11.26 16.88 4.82
C THR A 182 12.34 15.81 4.95
N GLN A 183 12.21 14.91 5.92
CA GLN A 183 13.18 13.85 6.13
C GLN A 183 12.71 12.55 5.48
N SER A 184 13.59 11.90 4.73
CA SER A 184 13.32 10.61 4.05
C SER A 184 12.08 10.61 3.15
N ALA A 185 11.66 11.77 2.66
CA ALA A 185 10.48 11.89 1.82
C ALA A 185 10.56 11.06 0.52
N PRO A 186 11.70 11.06 -0.23
CA PRO A 186 11.84 10.23 -1.42
C PRO A 186 11.71 8.73 -1.14
N GLU A 187 12.25 8.24 -0.02
CA GLU A 187 12.19 6.83 0.40
C GLU A 187 10.76 6.45 0.76
N ILE A 188 10.07 7.31 1.51
CA ILE A 188 8.66 7.13 1.84
C ILE A 188 7.83 7.09 0.56
N ALA A 189 7.98 8.07 -0.32
CA ALA A 189 7.28 8.13 -1.60
C ALA A 189 7.54 6.88 -2.46
N SER A 190 8.80 6.42 -2.52
CA SER A 190 9.18 5.20 -3.24
C SER A 190 8.53 3.95 -2.68
N SER A 191 8.41 3.81 -1.36
CA SER A 191 7.78 2.65 -0.74
C SER A 191 6.29 2.55 -1.13
N TYR A 192 5.60 3.66 -1.22
CA TYR A 192 4.20 3.72 -1.68
C TYR A 192 4.06 3.63 -3.20
N ALA A 193 5.04 4.07 -3.97
CA ALA A 193 5.05 3.91 -5.41
C ALA A 193 5.21 2.44 -5.85
N LEU A 194 6.00 1.65 -5.11
CA LEU A 194 6.13 0.20 -5.33
C LEU A 194 4.79 -0.52 -5.18
N TRP A 195 3.92 -0.09 -4.31
CA TRP A 195 2.57 -0.62 -4.15
C TRP A 195 1.67 -0.36 -5.35
N ARG A 196 1.96 0.65 -6.15
CA ARG A 196 1.30 0.88 -7.43
C ARG A 196 1.81 -0.06 -8.52
N ARG A 197 3.11 -0.33 -8.53
CA ARG A 197 3.81 -1.12 -9.55
C ARG A 197 3.63 -2.60 -9.36
N THR A 198 2.49 -3.05 -8.99
CA THR A 198 2.31 -4.45 -8.78
C THR A 198 2.58 -5.24 -10.04
N LEU A 199 3.41 -6.08 -9.87
CA LEU A 199 3.96 -7.24 -10.50
C LEU A 199 2.96 -8.01 -11.37
N THR A 200 2.48 -7.37 -12.44
CA THR A 200 1.83 -8.14 -13.52
C THR A 200 2.88 -8.95 -14.28
N HIS A 201 4.13 -8.46 -14.29
CA HIS A 201 5.29 -9.17 -14.85
C HIS A 201 6.53 -8.82 -14.01
N PRO A 202 7.30 -9.80 -13.53
CA PRO A 202 8.56 -9.56 -12.81
C PRO A 202 9.54 -8.68 -13.59
N ASP A 203 9.55 -8.79 -14.92
CA ASP A 203 10.41 -8.06 -15.84
C ASP A 203 10.03 -6.56 -15.95
N ILE A 204 8.84 -6.19 -15.48
CA ILE A 204 8.33 -4.82 -15.53
C ILE A 204 8.45 -4.10 -14.18
N ILE A 205 8.93 -4.80 -13.16
CA ILE A 205 9.22 -4.19 -11.86
C ILE A 205 10.18 -3.03 -12.06
N GLY A 206 9.72 -1.84 -11.68
CA GLY A 206 10.54 -0.65 -11.81
C GLY A 206 10.48 0.05 -13.17
N ARG A 207 9.78 -0.47 -14.17
CA ARG A 207 9.52 0.22 -15.42
C ARG A 207 8.22 1.04 -15.34
N GLY A 208 8.29 2.27 -15.77
CA GLY A 208 7.19 3.24 -15.77
C GLY A 208 7.46 4.41 -14.82
N SER A 209 6.95 5.58 -15.17
CA SER A 209 7.02 6.78 -14.33
C SER A 209 6.13 6.63 -13.10
N ASN A 210 6.59 7.11 -11.97
CA ASN A 210 5.72 7.33 -10.82
C ASN A 210 4.67 8.37 -11.21
N PRO A 211 3.42 8.27 -10.69
CA PRO A 211 2.48 9.35 -10.87
C PRO A 211 3.02 10.61 -10.19
N GLU A 212 2.74 11.75 -10.80
CA GLU A 212 3.12 13.05 -10.24
C GLU A 212 2.33 13.36 -8.97
N HIS A 213 1.17 12.72 -8.82
CA HIS A 213 0.31 12.86 -7.66
C HIS A 213 -0.42 11.55 -7.37
N ILE A 214 -0.44 11.15 -6.10
CA ILE A 214 -1.21 10.01 -5.61
C ILE A 214 -1.63 10.26 -4.16
N GLU A 215 -2.88 9.97 -3.85
CA GLU A 215 -3.43 10.07 -2.50
C GLU A 215 -3.86 8.70 -1.98
N PHE A 216 -3.66 8.48 -0.69
CA PHE A 216 -4.12 7.29 0.02
C PHE A 216 -4.93 7.68 1.25
N LEU A 217 -6.06 7.00 1.46
CA LEU A 217 -6.76 7.01 2.74
C LEU A 217 -6.32 5.81 3.57
N ILE A 218 -5.85 6.09 4.79
CA ILE A 218 -5.51 5.11 5.80
C ILE A 218 -6.50 5.29 6.94
N ASP A 219 -7.19 4.23 7.32
CA ASP A 219 -8.19 4.31 8.37
C ASP A 219 -7.56 4.40 9.78
N ARG A 220 -8.39 4.67 10.77
CA ARG A 220 -7.97 4.76 12.19
C ARG A 220 -7.48 3.43 12.78
N TYR A 221 -7.62 2.32 12.08
CA TYR A 221 -7.04 1.02 12.46
C TYR A 221 -5.69 0.77 11.78
N GLY A 222 -5.25 1.67 10.90
CA GLY A 222 -3.95 1.60 10.23
C GLY A 222 -3.96 0.83 8.92
N TYR A 223 -5.13 0.62 8.29
CA TYR A 223 -5.24 -0.03 6.98
C TYR A 223 -5.37 0.96 5.85
N LEU A 224 -4.72 0.69 4.71
CA LEU A 224 -5.00 1.36 3.45
C LEU A 224 -6.40 0.97 2.97
N ARG A 225 -7.25 1.98 2.77
CA ARG A 225 -8.65 1.76 2.41
C ARG A 225 -9.00 2.28 1.03
N GLY A 226 -8.36 3.34 0.61
CA GLY A 226 -8.59 3.96 -0.69
C GLY A 226 -7.33 4.52 -1.29
N ARG A 227 -7.37 4.70 -2.61
CA ARG A 227 -6.31 5.32 -3.39
C ARG A 227 -6.91 6.13 -4.52
N TRP A 228 -6.34 7.28 -4.78
CA TRP A 228 -6.70 8.12 -5.91
C TRP A 228 -5.47 8.64 -6.64
N ILE A 229 -5.49 8.50 -7.97
CA ILE A 229 -4.45 8.97 -8.88
C ILE A 229 -5.12 9.84 -9.95
N PRO A 230 -4.96 11.18 -9.91
CA PRO A 230 -5.65 12.09 -10.83
C PRO A 230 -5.48 11.77 -12.31
N SER A 231 -4.32 11.27 -12.69
CA SER A 231 -3.98 10.97 -14.09
C SER A 231 -4.58 9.67 -14.64
N SER A 232 -5.12 8.81 -13.78
CA SER A 232 -5.61 7.49 -14.20
C SER A 232 -6.99 7.11 -13.66
N ASP A 233 -7.40 7.69 -12.53
CA ASP A 233 -8.68 7.40 -11.93
C ASP A 233 -9.74 8.41 -12.40
N ALA A 234 -11.02 8.09 -12.24
CA ALA A 234 -12.11 9.03 -12.48
C ALA A 234 -12.02 10.24 -11.52
N ALA A 235 -12.86 11.25 -11.71
CA ALA A 235 -12.83 12.51 -10.95
C ALA A 235 -12.65 12.36 -9.43
N GLY A 236 -13.28 11.33 -8.83
CA GLY A 236 -12.98 10.85 -7.47
C GLY A 236 -12.79 11.97 -6.45
N TRP A 237 -11.64 11.96 -5.79
CA TRP A 237 -11.35 12.91 -4.71
C TRP A 237 -10.96 14.32 -5.19
N SER A 238 -10.93 14.57 -6.51
CA SER A 238 -10.84 15.96 -7.02
C SER A 238 -12.00 16.82 -6.51
N ASP A 239 -13.15 16.20 -6.28
CA ASP A 239 -14.25 16.79 -5.55
C ASP A 239 -14.07 16.54 -4.03
N ILE A 240 -13.88 17.62 -3.29
CA ILE A 240 -13.71 17.56 -1.82
C ILE A 240 -14.96 16.99 -1.13
N ASP A 241 -16.15 17.15 -1.70
CA ASP A 241 -17.36 16.56 -1.15
C ASP A 241 -17.35 15.03 -1.28
N GLN A 242 -16.87 14.50 -2.39
CA GLN A 242 -16.68 13.06 -2.56
C GLN A 242 -15.61 12.52 -1.59
N LEU A 243 -14.46 13.17 -1.48
CA LEU A 243 -13.43 12.80 -0.49
C LEU A 243 -14.03 12.79 0.93
N SER A 244 -14.74 13.83 1.31
CA SER A 244 -15.39 13.97 2.61
C SER A 244 -16.42 12.85 2.89
N GLN A 245 -17.17 12.41 1.86
CA GLN A 245 -18.07 11.26 1.97
C GLN A 245 -17.33 9.96 2.24
N GLN A 246 -16.21 9.70 1.54
CA GLN A 246 -15.40 8.51 1.77
C GLN A 246 -14.82 8.47 3.19
N ILE A 247 -14.33 9.61 3.68
CA ILE A 247 -13.86 9.76 5.06
C ILE A 247 -14.98 9.49 6.06
N THR A 248 -16.17 9.99 5.79
CA THR A 248 -17.35 9.76 6.63
C THR A 248 -17.69 8.26 6.72
N LEU A 249 -17.57 7.50 5.63
CA LEU A 249 -17.76 6.05 5.64
C LEU A 249 -16.75 5.38 6.58
N LEU A 250 -15.47 5.74 6.50
CA LEU A 250 -14.43 5.19 7.39
C LEU A 250 -14.69 5.51 8.86
N ASN A 251 -15.11 6.74 9.16
CA ASN A 251 -15.39 7.16 10.53
C ASN A 251 -16.63 6.49 11.15
N ARG A 252 -17.57 6.04 10.32
CA ARG A 252 -18.80 5.33 10.77
C ARG A 252 -18.59 3.85 11.04
N GLU A 253 -17.47 3.28 10.63
CA GLU A 253 -17.21 1.87 10.91
C GLU A 253 -17.05 1.64 12.40
N SER A 254 -17.97 0.86 12.98
CA SER A 254 -18.03 0.60 14.41
C SER A 254 -17.31 -0.67 14.86
N ALA A 255 -17.01 -1.56 13.92
CA ALA A 255 -16.28 -2.78 14.24
C ALA A 255 -14.83 -2.44 14.57
N LYS A 256 -14.37 -2.85 15.76
CA LYS A 256 -12.96 -2.74 16.12
C LYS A 256 -12.19 -3.79 15.34
N MET A 257 -11.37 -3.35 14.40
CA MET A 257 -10.46 -4.23 13.68
C MET A 257 -9.13 -4.29 14.45
N PRO A 258 -8.46 -5.45 14.50
CA PRO A 258 -7.13 -5.54 15.06
C PRO A 258 -6.15 -4.72 14.20
N PHE A 259 -5.06 -4.29 14.79
CA PHE A 259 -4.00 -3.60 14.04
C PHE A 259 -3.32 -4.52 13.04
N PRO A 260 -2.81 -3.99 11.92
CA PRO A 260 -2.18 -4.81 10.88
C PRO A 260 -1.06 -5.74 11.38
N GLU A 261 -0.33 -5.32 12.41
CA GLU A 261 0.77 -6.09 12.99
C GLU A 261 0.29 -7.28 13.85
N GLU A 262 -0.93 -7.24 14.36
CA GLU A 262 -1.49 -8.30 15.20
C GLU A 262 -1.88 -9.56 14.39
N PHE A 263 -2.00 -9.44 13.07
CA PHE A 263 -2.22 -10.58 12.17
C PHE A 263 -0.94 -11.39 11.87
N VAL A 264 0.20 -11.01 12.43
CA VAL A 264 1.51 -11.64 12.23
C VAL A 264 1.88 -12.51 13.44
N ARG A 265 0.94 -13.29 13.95
CA ARG A 265 1.23 -14.29 14.99
C ARG A 265 1.07 -15.70 14.45
#